data_aac45642bc74e538c6fe8456db3fbdc5
#
_entry.id   aac45642bc74e538c6fe8456db3fbdc5
#
_cell.length_a   1.000
_cell.length_b   1.000
_cell.length_c   1.000
_cell.angle_alpha   90.00
_cell.angle_beta   90.00
_cell.angle_gamma   90.00
#
_symmetry.space_group_name_H-M   'P 1'
#
loop_
_entity.id
_entity.type
_entity.pdbx_description
1 polymer ?
#
loop_
_entity_poly.entity_id
_entity_poly.type
_entity_poly.pdbx_seq_one_letter_code
_entity_poly.pdbx_strand_id
1 'polypeptide(L)'
;GEAESRGVEIDVNAVFDSGFNLWLSYAYTDAKYTNNNPDADGFGFIETGDPLINSPEQQFNLQISQDFEFRGMPVQVGAGVQYTDERAGFVTSDFTLPNYTLARFFAQIRPTERLTLRFDLDNAFDEVFYTNSFADVWVGPGTPRRSRFTAAYSF
;
A
#
# COMPACT_ATOMS: atom_id res chain seq x y z
N GLY A 1 -10.79 0.86 -27.80
CA GLY A 1 -11.48 0.60 -26.55
C GLY A 1 -11.47 1.83 -25.64
N GLU A 2 -12.45 1.90 -24.77
CA GLU A 2 -12.57 2.94 -23.77
C GLU A 2 -12.63 2.29 -22.39
N ALA A 3 -12.08 2.96 -21.38
CA ALA A 3 -12.16 2.54 -20.00
C ALA A 3 -12.54 3.75 -19.13
N GLU A 4 -13.26 3.49 -18.06
CA GLU A 4 -13.68 4.49 -17.11
C GLU A 4 -13.23 4.08 -15.71
N SER A 5 -12.81 5.05 -14.92
CA SER A 5 -12.54 4.89 -13.50
C SER A 5 -13.30 5.96 -12.72
N ARG A 6 -14.07 5.52 -11.73
CA ARG A 6 -14.81 6.40 -10.79
C ARG A 6 -14.52 5.96 -9.38
N GLY A 7 -14.48 6.92 -8.45
CA GLY A 7 -14.19 6.55 -7.07
C GLY A 7 -14.35 7.67 -6.08
N VAL A 8 -14.00 7.34 -4.85
CA VAL A 8 -13.95 8.28 -3.72
C VAL A 8 -12.65 8.05 -2.98
N GLU A 9 -11.97 9.13 -2.64
CA GLU A 9 -10.75 9.13 -1.85
C GLU A 9 -10.95 9.96 -0.59
N ILE A 10 -10.44 9.47 0.53
CA ILE A 10 -10.47 10.15 1.83
C ILE A 10 -9.08 10.08 2.44
N ASP A 11 -8.51 11.25 2.69
CA ASP A 11 -7.25 11.38 3.41
C ASP A 11 -7.47 12.17 4.71
N VAL A 12 -6.93 11.63 5.80
CA VAL A 12 -6.93 12.28 7.12
C VAL A 12 -5.52 12.34 7.64
N ASN A 13 -5.08 13.53 8.04
CA ASN A 13 -3.83 13.74 8.74
C ASN A 13 -4.11 14.54 10.01
N ALA A 14 -3.81 13.96 11.16
CA ALA A 14 -4.03 14.60 12.46
C ALA A 14 -2.76 14.51 13.31
N VAL A 15 -2.38 15.66 13.87
CA VAL A 15 -1.26 15.81 14.79
C VAL A 15 -1.81 16.39 16.09
N PHE A 16 -1.57 15.72 17.21
CA PHE A 16 -2.07 16.10 18.52
C PHE A 16 -0.95 16.62 19.42
N ASP A 17 -1.27 17.57 20.28
CA ASP A 17 -0.30 18.12 21.25
C ASP A 17 0.27 17.06 22.21
N SER A 18 -0.41 15.95 22.38
CA SER A 18 0.08 14.79 23.14
C SER A 18 1.25 14.05 22.49
N GLY A 19 1.65 14.45 21.28
CA GLY A 19 2.64 13.75 20.46
C GLY A 19 2.08 12.56 19.66
N PHE A 20 0.76 12.30 19.75
CA PHE A 20 0.11 11.30 18.90
C PHE A 20 -0.12 11.84 17.51
N ASN A 21 0.21 11.03 16.49
CA ASN A 21 0.01 11.38 15.09
C ASN A 21 -0.77 10.26 14.40
N LEU A 22 -1.69 10.63 13.54
CA LEU A 22 -2.52 9.74 12.73
C LEU A 22 -2.42 10.16 11.27
N TRP A 23 -2.18 9.20 10.40
CA TRP A 23 -2.38 9.31 8.97
C TRP A 23 -3.25 8.15 8.48
N LEU A 24 -4.30 8.47 7.74
CA LEU A 24 -5.23 7.52 7.17
C LEU A 24 -5.52 7.91 5.72
N SER A 25 -5.51 6.92 4.83
CA SER A 25 -5.95 7.05 3.45
C SER A 25 -6.88 5.89 3.11
N TYR A 26 -8.00 6.18 2.51
CA TYR A 26 -8.93 5.20 1.97
C TYR A 26 -9.31 5.60 0.55
N ALA A 27 -9.29 4.65 -0.37
CA ALA A 27 -9.74 4.80 -1.73
C ALA A 27 -10.74 3.69 -2.08
N TYR A 28 -11.84 4.08 -2.69
CA TYR A 28 -12.76 3.19 -3.42
C TYR A 28 -12.70 3.55 -4.90
N THR A 29 -12.48 2.56 -5.76
CA THR A 29 -12.30 2.75 -7.20
C THR A 29 -13.08 1.69 -7.97
N ASP A 30 -14.08 2.11 -8.75
CA ASP A 30 -14.74 1.28 -9.77
C ASP A 30 -14.10 1.60 -11.12
N ALA A 31 -13.28 0.67 -11.63
CA ALA A 31 -12.51 0.84 -12.86
C ALA A 31 -12.80 -0.32 -13.82
N LYS A 32 -13.38 -0.01 -14.99
CA LYS A 32 -13.83 -1.01 -15.95
C LYS A 32 -13.75 -0.55 -17.40
N TYR A 33 -13.77 -1.51 -18.31
CA TYR A 33 -13.92 -1.24 -19.73
C TYR A 33 -15.34 -0.85 -20.07
N THR A 34 -15.55 0.29 -20.74
CA THR A 34 -16.86 0.82 -21.12
C THR A 34 -17.21 0.61 -22.58
N ASN A 35 -16.19 0.45 -23.43
CA ASN A 35 -16.36 0.14 -24.83
C ASN A 35 -15.21 -0.71 -25.32
N ASN A 36 -15.52 -1.87 -25.86
CA ASN A 36 -14.52 -2.74 -26.44
C ASN A 36 -14.66 -2.78 -27.97
N ASN A 37 -13.52 -2.68 -28.64
CA ASN A 37 -13.39 -3.03 -30.05
C ASN A 37 -12.62 -4.34 -30.15
N PRO A 38 -13.29 -5.49 -30.34
CA PRO A 38 -12.61 -6.79 -30.36
C PRO A 38 -11.54 -6.89 -31.44
N ASP A 39 -11.61 -6.07 -32.48
CA ASP A 39 -10.57 -6.01 -33.52
C ASP A 39 -9.34 -5.20 -33.07
N ALA A 40 -9.45 -4.40 -32.02
CA ALA A 40 -8.39 -3.52 -31.55
C ALA A 40 -7.66 -4.04 -30.29
N ASP A 41 -8.27 -4.92 -29.50
CA ASP A 41 -7.63 -5.49 -28.30
C ASP A 41 -6.59 -6.57 -28.64
N GLY A 42 -6.60 -7.06 -29.88
CA GLY A 42 -5.66 -8.05 -30.38
C GLY A 42 -5.83 -9.46 -29.84
N PHE A 43 -6.72 -9.64 -28.85
CA PHE A 43 -6.98 -10.91 -28.17
C PHE A 43 -8.45 -11.34 -28.22
N GLY A 44 -9.38 -10.39 -28.45
CA GLY A 44 -10.83 -10.67 -28.52
C GLY A 44 -11.47 -11.11 -27.21
N PHE A 45 -10.85 -10.81 -26.06
CA PHE A 45 -11.25 -11.33 -24.75
C PHE A 45 -11.86 -10.29 -23.81
N ILE A 46 -11.70 -8.99 -24.11
CA ILE A 46 -12.20 -7.93 -23.23
C ILE A 46 -13.67 -7.67 -23.53
N GLU A 47 -14.52 -7.76 -22.53
CA GLU A 47 -15.94 -7.41 -22.63
C GLU A 47 -16.22 -6.06 -21.94
N THR A 48 -17.29 -5.39 -22.39
CA THR A 48 -17.78 -4.18 -21.72
C THR A 48 -18.28 -4.54 -20.33
N GLY A 49 -17.75 -3.89 -19.31
CA GLY A 49 -18.01 -4.18 -17.91
C GLY A 49 -16.91 -4.96 -17.20
N ASP A 50 -15.95 -5.51 -17.93
CA ASP A 50 -14.81 -6.18 -17.33
C ASP A 50 -14.00 -5.21 -16.48
N PRO A 51 -13.51 -5.64 -15.30
CA PRO A 51 -12.67 -4.81 -14.45
C PRO A 51 -11.30 -4.57 -15.10
N LEU A 52 -10.74 -3.40 -14.86
CA LEU A 52 -9.35 -3.12 -15.24
C LEU A 52 -8.40 -3.99 -14.42
N ILE A 53 -7.43 -4.61 -15.11
CA ILE A 53 -6.43 -5.45 -14.46
C ILE A 53 -5.59 -4.67 -13.44
N ASN A 54 -5.22 -5.33 -12.36
CA ASN A 54 -4.42 -4.77 -11.26
C ASN A 54 -5.05 -3.54 -10.57
N SER A 55 -6.35 -3.32 -10.74
CA SER A 55 -7.09 -2.23 -10.11
C SER A 55 -7.94 -2.78 -8.96
N PRO A 56 -7.52 -2.68 -7.70
CA PRO A 56 -8.35 -3.09 -6.57
C PRO A 56 -9.50 -2.10 -6.36
N GLU A 57 -10.67 -2.60 -5.95
CA GLU A 57 -11.80 -1.74 -5.63
C GLU A 57 -11.57 -0.94 -4.36
N GLN A 58 -10.92 -1.53 -3.37
CA GLN A 58 -10.68 -0.88 -2.09
C GLN A 58 -9.21 -0.93 -1.70
N GLN A 59 -8.73 0.21 -1.23
CA GLN A 59 -7.40 0.34 -0.62
C GLN A 59 -7.53 1.14 0.68
N PHE A 60 -6.84 0.68 1.71
CA PHE A 60 -6.80 1.34 3.00
C PHE A 60 -5.37 1.37 3.52
N ASN A 61 -4.96 2.53 4.03
CA ASN A 61 -3.69 2.71 4.71
C ASN A 61 -3.92 3.48 6.00
N LEU A 62 -3.40 2.96 7.10
CA LEU A 62 -3.39 3.62 8.39
C LEU A 62 -1.97 3.63 8.94
N GLN A 63 -1.52 4.76 9.41
CA GLN A 63 -0.30 4.88 10.20
C GLN A 63 -0.58 5.70 11.45
N ILE A 64 -0.16 5.18 12.58
CA ILE A 64 -0.16 5.88 13.85
C ILE A 64 1.26 5.98 14.37
N SER A 65 1.58 7.06 15.07
CA SER A 65 2.84 7.18 15.80
C SER A 65 2.68 8.02 17.06
N GLN A 66 3.59 7.80 18.00
CA GLN A 66 3.69 8.54 19.25
C GLN A 66 5.09 9.11 19.38
N ASP A 67 5.15 10.43 19.55
CA ASP A 67 6.35 11.17 19.93
C ASP A 67 6.41 11.32 21.45
N PHE A 68 7.57 11.07 22.03
CA PHE A 68 7.81 11.25 23.46
C PHE A 68 9.31 11.44 23.75
N GLU A 69 9.64 11.79 24.99
CA GLU A 69 11.03 11.86 25.44
C GLU A 69 11.40 10.64 26.29
N PHE A 70 12.53 10.05 26.01
CA PHE A 70 13.13 8.99 26.83
C PHE A 70 14.55 9.42 27.27
N ARG A 71 14.73 9.66 28.57
CA ARG A 71 15.98 10.15 29.14
C ARG A 71 16.52 11.43 28.48
N GLY A 72 15.65 12.35 28.13
CA GLY A 72 15.98 13.60 27.45
C GLY A 72 16.28 13.44 25.95
N MET A 73 16.08 12.26 25.37
CA MET A 73 16.20 12.03 23.94
C MET A 73 14.85 11.95 23.29
N PRO A 74 14.59 12.69 22.18
CA PRO A 74 13.36 12.54 21.41
C PRO A 74 13.26 11.14 20.80
N VAL A 75 12.11 10.51 21.00
CA VAL A 75 11.77 9.16 20.49
C VAL A 75 10.46 9.23 19.77
N GLN A 76 10.35 8.53 18.65
CA GLN A 76 9.11 8.26 17.94
C GLN A 76 8.97 6.75 17.76
N VAL A 77 7.79 6.22 18.06
CA VAL A 77 7.43 4.84 17.72
C VAL A 77 6.15 4.85 16.90
N GLY A 78 6.00 3.91 16.00
CA GLY A 78 4.78 3.87 15.21
C GLY A 78 4.53 2.50 14.60
N ALA A 79 3.28 2.36 14.16
CA ALA A 79 2.77 1.19 13.46
C ALA A 79 1.91 1.63 12.27
N GLY A 80 1.84 0.79 11.27
CA GLY A 80 0.97 1.00 10.12
C GLY A 80 0.38 -0.30 9.62
N VAL A 81 -0.79 -0.17 8.99
CA VAL A 81 -1.49 -1.26 8.30
C VAL A 81 -1.85 -0.78 6.90
N GLN A 82 -1.59 -1.62 5.93
CA GLN A 82 -2.03 -1.44 4.55
C GLN A 82 -2.92 -2.62 4.17
N TYR A 83 -4.09 -2.34 3.62
CA TYR A 83 -4.98 -3.30 2.99
C TYR A 83 -5.12 -2.99 1.50
N THR A 84 -5.11 -4.01 0.68
CA THR A 84 -5.40 -3.94 -0.75
C THR A 84 -6.38 -5.07 -1.08
N ASP A 85 -7.50 -4.72 -1.70
CA ASP A 85 -8.54 -5.68 -2.07
C ASP A 85 -8.12 -6.63 -3.17
N GLU A 86 -8.89 -7.68 -3.37
CA GLU A 86 -8.72 -8.55 -4.51
C GLU A 86 -8.91 -7.76 -5.82
N ARG A 87 -8.32 -8.23 -6.90
CA ARG A 87 -8.37 -7.55 -8.18
C ARG A 87 -8.15 -8.50 -9.34
N ALA A 88 -8.72 -8.15 -10.49
CA ALA A 88 -8.49 -8.90 -11.72
C ALA A 88 -7.00 -8.96 -12.05
N GLY A 89 -6.49 -10.16 -12.23
CA GLY A 89 -5.09 -10.40 -12.61
C GLY A 89 -4.87 -10.47 -14.11
N PHE A 90 -5.94 -10.66 -14.86
CA PHE A 90 -5.96 -10.64 -16.32
C PHE A 90 -7.31 -10.21 -16.85
N VAL A 91 -7.39 -9.88 -18.12
CA VAL A 91 -8.60 -9.38 -18.82
C VAL A 91 -9.72 -10.40 -18.95
N THR A 92 -9.46 -11.69 -18.81
CA THR A 92 -10.46 -12.73 -18.69
C THR A 92 -10.66 -13.04 -17.21
N SER A 93 -11.84 -12.90 -16.71
CA SER A 93 -12.23 -12.73 -15.31
C SER A 93 -11.92 -13.89 -14.35
N ASP A 94 -11.39 -15.00 -14.79
CA ASP A 94 -11.20 -16.19 -13.93
C ASP A 94 -9.91 -16.14 -13.10
N PHE A 95 -8.97 -15.24 -13.42
CA PHE A 95 -7.72 -15.10 -12.68
C PHE A 95 -7.72 -13.82 -11.84
N THR A 96 -7.77 -13.98 -10.52
CA THR A 96 -7.73 -12.89 -9.55
C THR A 96 -6.45 -12.94 -8.73
N LEU A 97 -5.92 -11.76 -8.39
CA LEU A 97 -4.93 -11.60 -7.34
C LEU A 97 -5.66 -11.44 -6.01
N PRO A 98 -5.35 -12.27 -5.00
CA PRO A 98 -6.02 -12.20 -3.70
C PRO A 98 -5.76 -10.86 -3.00
N ASN A 99 -6.66 -10.49 -2.10
CA ASN A 99 -6.44 -9.39 -1.18
C ASN A 99 -5.27 -9.69 -0.23
N TYR A 100 -4.71 -8.65 0.36
CA TYR A 100 -3.67 -8.79 1.37
C TYR A 100 -3.68 -7.65 2.39
N THR A 101 -3.14 -7.94 3.57
CA THR A 101 -2.96 -6.97 4.66
C THR A 101 -1.51 -6.99 5.12
N LEU A 102 -0.83 -5.86 5.05
CA LEU A 102 0.55 -5.71 5.51
C LEU A 102 0.60 -4.86 6.77
N ALA A 103 1.37 -5.31 7.75
CA ALA A 103 1.69 -4.51 8.93
C ALA A 103 3.16 -4.07 8.90
N ARG A 104 3.40 -2.86 9.38
CA ARG A 104 4.73 -2.29 9.55
C ARG A 104 4.88 -1.70 10.94
N PHE A 105 6.11 -1.71 11.46
CA PHE A 105 6.48 -1.04 12.71
C PHE A 105 7.74 -0.23 12.49
N PHE A 106 7.87 0.86 13.24
CA PHE A 106 9.11 1.62 13.25
C PHE A 106 9.37 2.24 14.61
N ALA A 107 10.65 2.46 14.89
CA ALA A 107 11.10 3.21 16.03
C ALA A 107 12.27 4.12 15.62
N GLN A 108 12.28 5.35 16.11
CA GLN A 108 13.32 6.33 15.89
C GLN A 108 13.74 6.98 17.19
N ILE A 109 15.01 7.21 17.37
CA ILE A 109 15.57 7.94 18.52
C ILE A 109 16.63 8.94 18.03
N ARG A 110 16.70 10.09 18.67
CA ARG A 110 17.74 11.09 18.45
C ARG A 110 18.62 11.21 19.69
N PRO A 111 19.71 10.42 19.78
CA PRO A 111 20.64 10.47 20.93
C PRO A 111 21.33 11.81 21.06
N THR A 112 21.56 12.52 19.96
CA THR A 112 22.12 13.88 19.91
C THR A 112 21.40 14.70 18.84
N GLU A 113 21.58 16.00 18.83
CA GLU A 113 21.02 16.90 17.78
C GLU A 113 21.47 16.53 16.37
N ARG A 114 22.60 15.82 16.25
CA ARG A 114 23.24 15.47 14.97
C ARG A 114 23.02 14.01 14.55
N LEU A 115 22.61 13.13 15.47
CA LEU A 115 22.48 11.69 15.20
C LEU A 115 21.02 11.26 15.32
N THR A 116 20.50 10.66 14.26
CA THR A 116 19.20 9.98 14.24
C THR A 116 19.44 8.49 13.95
N LEU A 117 18.89 7.63 14.79
CA LEU A 117 18.85 6.18 14.59
C LEU A 117 17.41 5.77 14.36
N ARG A 118 17.17 4.95 13.33
CA ARG A 118 15.83 4.46 12.99
C ARG A 118 15.87 2.97 12.67
N PHE A 119 14.89 2.26 13.17
CA PHE A 119 14.58 0.88 12.82
C PHE A 119 13.21 0.81 12.16
N ASP A 120 13.11 0.11 11.03
CA ASP A 120 11.88 -0.17 10.32
C ASP A 120 11.73 -1.69 10.16
N LEU A 121 10.50 -2.19 10.36
CA LEU A 121 10.10 -3.56 10.10
C LEU A 121 8.88 -3.53 9.17
N ASP A 122 9.10 -3.80 7.89
CA ASP A 122 8.08 -3.87 6.86
C ASP A 122 7.58 -5.32 6.71
N ASN A 123 6.29 -5.50 6.37
CA ASN A 123 5.64 -6.80 6.26
C ASN A 123 5.93 -7.67 7.50
N ALA A 124 5.60 -7.17 8.68
CA ALA A 124 6.03 -7.72 9.97
C ALA A 124 5.59 -9.18 10.20
N PHE A 125 4.47 -9.59 9.60
CA PHE A 125 3.93 -10.94 9.73
C PHE A 125 4.33 -11.90 8.59
N ASP A 126 5.19 -11.42 7.67
CA ASP A 126 5.71 -12.19 6.53
C ASP A 126 4.60 -12.71 5.61
N GLU A 127 3.60 -11.87 5.38
CA GLU A 127 2.50 -12.17 4.46
C GLU A 127 3.03 -12.37 3.04
N VAL A 128 2.59 -13.45 2.39
CA VAL A 128 2.90 -13.70 0.97
C VAL A 128 1.82 -13.04 0.14
N PHE A 129 2.20 -12.08 -0.67
CA PHE A 129 1.28 -11.31 -1.49
C PHE A 129 1.85 -11.02 -2.88
N TYR A 130 0.99 -10.57 -3.77
CA TYR A 130 1.35 -10.26 -5.14
C TYR A 130 1.01 -8.81 -5.46
N THR A 131 1.91 -8.12 -6.12
CA THR A 131 1.76 -6.68 -6.42
C THR A 131 1.00 -6.43 -7.70
N ASN A 132 1.24 -7.25 -8.71
CA ASN A 132 0.66 -7.14 -10.05
C ASN A 132 0.75 -8.47 -10.79
N SER A 133 0.06 -8.56 -11.93
CA SER A 133 0.18 -9.67 -12.86
C SER A 133 -0.01 -9.20 -14.29
N PHE A 134 0.50 -10.01 -15.21
CA PHE A 134 0.13 -10.00 -16.60
C PHE A 134 -0.17 -11.45 -17.00
N ALA A 135 -1.43 -11.83 -16.93
CA ALA A 135 -1.92 -13.21 -16.97
C ALA A 135 -1.42 -14.09 -15.79
N ASP A 136 -1.89 -15.33 -15.74
CA ASP A 136 -1.53 -16.34 -14.74
C ASP A 136 -0.07 -16.83 -14.85
N VAL A 137 0.56 -16.59 -15.99
CA VAL A 137 1.95 -17.00 -16.27
C VAL A 137 3.00 -16.00 -15.75
N TRP A 138 2.60 -14.79 -15.42
CA TRP A 138 3.51 -13.79 -14.88
C TRP A 138 2.87 -12.99 -13.75
N VAL A 139 3.29 -13.29 -12.54
CA VAL A 139 2.78 -12.69 -11.30
C VAL A 139 3.95 -12.08 -10.53
N GLY A 140 3.86 -10.80 -10.21
CA GLY A 140 4.87 -10.07 -9.44
C GLY A 140 4.74 -10.34 -7.94
N PRO A 141 5.69 -11.05 -7.30
CA PRO A 141 5.63 -11.26 -5.85
C PRO A 141 5.90 -9.95 -5.10
N GLY A 142 5.24 -9.80 -3.97
CA GLY A 142 5.51 -8.74 -3.02
C GLY A 142 6.81 -8.95 -2.24
N THR A 143 7.26 -7.91 -1.58
CA THR A 143 8.47 -7.98 -0.75
C THR A 143 8.17 -8.76 0.54
N PRO A 144 8.96 -9.80 0.87
CA PRO A 144 8.83 -10.51 2.14
C PRO A 144 9.17 -9.60 3.32
N ARG A 145 9.00 -10.10 4.54
CA ARG A 145 9.39 -9.36 5.75
C ARG A 145 10.81 -8.82 5.62
N ARG A 146 10.95 -7.51 5.87
CA ARG A 146 12.22 -6.82 5.77
C ARG A 146 12.43 -5.93 6.97
N SER A 147 13.60 -6.05 7.60
CA SER A 147 14.10 -5.12 8.60
C SER A 147 15.16 -4.19 8.01
N ARG A 148 15.13 -2.92 8.42
CA ARG A 148 16.13 -1.92 8.04
C ARG A 148 16.54 -1.13 9.25
N PHE A 149 17.85 -0.96 9.41
CA PHE A 149 18.43 -0.04 10.37
C PHE A 149 19.07 1.13 9.62
N THR A 150 18.77 2.34 10.03
CA THR A 150 19.29 3.57 9.43
C THR A 150 19.94 4.42 10.52
N ALA A 151 21.18 4.88 10.26
CA ALA A 151 21.84 5.90 11.06
C ALA A 151 22.11 7.11 10.17
N ALA A 152 21.58 8.29 10.55
CA ALA A 152 21.79 9.56 9.86
C ALA A 152 22.57 10.51 10.76
N TYR A 153 23.64 11.10 10.25
CA TYR A 153 24.46 12.06 10.97
C TYR A 153 24.58 13.37 10.18
N SER A 154 24.31 14.49 10.84
CA SER A 154 24.44 15.85 10.28
C SER A 154 25.76 16.48 10.77
N PHE A 155 26.57 16.98 9.87
CA PHE A 155 27.85 17.64 10.14
C PHE A 155 27.69 19.10 10.51
#